data_8d89a470766aab2a10fb4849f8b34b64
#
_entry.id   8d89a470766aab2a10fb4849f8b34b64
#
_cell.length_a   1.000
_cell.length_b   1.000
_cell.length_c   1.000
_cell.angle_alpha   90.00
_cell.angle_beta   90.00
_cell.angle_gamma   90.00
#
_symmetry.space_group_name_H-M   'P 1'
#
loop_
_entity.id
_entity.type
_entity.pdbx_description
1 polymer ?
#
loop_
_entity_poly.entity_id
_entity_poly.type
_entity_poly.pdbx_seq_one_letter_code
_entity_poly.pdbx_strand_id
1 'polypeptide(L)'
;KTIAVQAQGIDRGYPQMNQRVFERIVGEGGLVVSEYAFIDDRKVDKFYFPRRNRILSGLSDGVFVVEAKEKSGALITAHYALEQNREVFALPGSVHQQLSKGCLRLIQQGAKAVLTPEDILSELNPSMQISLPLLDDELVNAVSFENPLEQKIHALCSDEALTLDDITMHLDDVFSKVSATVTRMQ
;
A
#
# COMPACT_ATOMS: atom_id res chain seq x y z
N LYS A 1 6.12 -5.92 -17.08
CA LYS A 1 5.25 -7.08 -17.34
C LYS A 1 4.44 -7.39 -16.08
N THR A 2 3.21 -7.86 -16.24
CA THR A 2 2.35 -8.22 -15.11
C THR A 2 1.58 -9.51 -15.40
N ILE A 3 1.14 -10.21 -14.36
CA ILE A 3 0.27 -11.38 -14.44
C ILE A 3 -1.06 -11.00 -13.79
N ALA A 4 -2.15 -11.08 -14.54
CA ALA A 4 -3.50 -10.88 -14.02
C ALA A 4 -4.15 -12.25 -13.76
N VAL A 5 -4.63 -12.49 -12.55
CA VAL A 5 -5.35 -13.72 -12.18
C VAL A 5 -6.83 -13.42 -12.09
N GLN A 6 -7.65 -14.08 -12.90
CA GLN A 6 -9.10 -13.89 -12.92
C GLN A 6 -9.84 -14.88 -12.00
N ALA A 7 -10.97 -14.42 -11.46
CA ALA A 7 -11.91 -15.25 -10.69
C ALA A 7 -13.05 -15.84 -11.55
N GLN A 8 -12.84 -15.91 -12.86
CA GLN A 8 -13.75 -16.48 -13.86
C GLN A 8 -12.95 -16.87 -15.10
N GLY A 9 -13.59 -17.42 -16.14
CA GLY A 9 -12.96 -17.73 -17.43
C GLY A 9 -12.25 -16.51 -18.05
N ILE A 10 -11.21 -16.76 -18.82
CA ILE A 10 -10.36 -15.71 -19.41
C ILE A 10 -10.99 -15.05 -20.64
N ASP A 11 -12.07 -15.59 -21.16
CA ASP A 11 -12.80 -15.10 -22.34
C ASP A 11 -13.48 -13.73 -22.10
N ARG A 12 -13.75 -13.40 -20.85
CA ARG A 12 -14.36 -12.11 -20.46
C ARG A 12 -13.66 -11.51 -19.25
N GLY A 13 -13.28 -10.25 -19.37
CA GLY A 13 -12.74 -9.49 -18.23
C GLY A 13 -13.80 -9.18 -17.18
N TYR A 14 -13.51 -9.39 -15.91
CA TYR A 14 -14.37 -8.98 -14.83
C TYR A 14 -13.65 -8.01 -13.87
N PRO A 15 -14.22 -6.85 -13.53
CA PRO A 15 -15.43 -6.25 -14.12
C PRO A 15 -15.25 -5.97 -15.61
N GLN A 16 -16.34 -5.99 -16.39
CA GLN A 16 -16.30 -5.85 -17.86
C GLN A 16 -15.61 -4.55 -18.30
N MET A 17 -15.70 -3.49 -17.50
CA MET A 17 -14.99 -2.22 -17.74
C MET A 17 -13.46 -2.38 -17.82
N ASN A 18 -12.89 -3.43 -17.24
CA ASN A 18 -11.45 -3.70 -17.24
C ASN A 18 -10.99 -4.52 -18.48
N GLN A 19 -11.88 -4.84 -19.41
CA GLN A 19 -11.53 -5.63 -20.61
C GLN A 19 -10.32 -5.06 -21.35
N ARG A 20 -10.30 -3.74 -21.58
CA ARG A 20 -9.16 -3.05 -22.24
C ARG A 20 -7.85 -3.16 -21.45
N VAL A 21 -7.92 -3.26 -20.12
CA VAL A 21 -6.74 -3.45 -19.28
C VAL A 21 -6.15 -4.84 -19.49
N PHE A 22 -6.98 -5.88 -19.57
CA PHE A 22 -6.53 -7.25 -19.86
C PHE A 22 -5.92 -7.37 -21.25
N GLU A 23 -6.55 -6.76 -22.27
CA GLU A 23 -6.01 -6.72 -23.65
C GLU A 23 -4.64 -6.03 -23.68
N ARG A 24 -4.48 -4.93 -22.96
CA ARG A 24 -3.20 -4.22 -22.85
C ARG A 24 -2.15 -5.05 -22.12
N ILE A 25 -2.50 -5.73 -21.03
CA ILE A 25 -1.58 -6.64 -20.30
C ILE A 25 -1.01 -7.67 -21.25
N VAL A 26 -1.86 -8.35 -22.04
CA VAL A 26 -1.42 -9.36 -22.99
C VAL A 26 -0.60 -8.73 -24.13
N GLY A 27 -1.05 -7.60 -24.69
CA GLY A 27 -0.36 -6.88 -25.76
C GLY A 27 1.04 -6.39 -25.38
N GLU A 28 1.27 -6.05 -24.11
CA GLU A 28 2.57 -5.65 -23.56
C GLU A 28 3.42 -6.85 -23.08
N GLY A 29 3.04 -8.08 -23.40
CA GLY A 29 3.76 -9.31 -23.07
C GLY A 29 3.59 -9.73 -21.59
N GLY A 30 2.51 -9.30 -20.93
CA GLY A 30 2.03 -9.85 -19.68
C GLY A 30 1.17 -11.10 -19.88
N LEU A 31 0.56 -11.59 -18.84
CA LEU A 31 -0.22 -12.83 -18.85
C LEU A 31 -1.56 -12.64 -18.13
N VAL A 32 -2.61 -13.29 -18.66
CA VAL A 32 -3.89 -13.45 -17.97
C VAL A 32 -4.12 -14.93 -17.72
N VAL A 33 -4.35 -15.30 -16.46
CA VAL A 33 -4.54 -16.70 -16.04
C VAL A 33 -5.85 -16.87 -15.28
N SER A 34 -6.43 -18.06 -15.39
CA SER A 34 -7.62 -18.47 -14.64
C SER A 34 -7.65 -19.98 -14.42
N GLU A 35 -8.25 -20.42 -13.34
CA GLU A 35 -8.59 -21.84 -13.09
C GLU A 35 -9.92 -22.24 -13.72
N TYR A 36 -10.69 -21.28 -14.20
CA TYR A 36 -12.04 -21.52 -14.71
C TYR A 36 -12.02 -21.70 -16.22
N ALA A 37 -12.75 -22.71 -16.71
CA ALA A 37 -12.91 -22.94 -18.13
C ALA A 37 -13.56 -21.75 -18.83
N PHE A 38 -13.37 -21.69 -20.16
CA PHE A 38 -14.13 -20.78 -21.01
C PHE A 38 -15.62 -21.02 -20.83
N ILE A 39 -16.36 -19.96 -20.72
CA ILE A 39 -17.82 -19.92 -20.80
C ILE A 39 -18.53 -20.70 -19.70
N ASP A 40 -19.02 -19.93 -18.79
CA ASP A 40 -20.32 -20.22 -18.24
C ASP A 40 -21.08 -18.90 -18.20
N ASP A 41 -22.29 -18.83 -18.74
CA ASP A 41 -23.22 -17.72 -18.56
C ASP A 41 -23.63 -17.56 -17.08
N ARG A 42 -23.06 -18.40 -16.20
CA ARG A 42 -23.20 -18.32 -14.77
C ARG A 42 -22.64 -16.99 -14.29
N LYS A 43 -23.42 -16.32 -13.44
CA LYS A 43 -22.96 -15.15 -12.72
C LYS A 43 -21.70 -15.50 -11.93
N VAL A 44 -20.71 -14.63 -11.97
CA VAL A 44 -19.48 -14.77 -11.17
C VAL A 44 -19.86 -14.94 -9.70
N ASP A 45 -19.52 -16.09 -9.14
CA ASP A 45 -19.78 -16.36 -7.73
C ASP A 45 -18.77 -15.62 -6.86
N LYS A 46 -19.28 -14.97 -5.80
CA LYS A 46 -18.43 -14.27 -4.82
C LYS A 46 -17.36 -15.19 -4.19
N PHE A 47 -17.60 -16.49 -4.13
CA PHE A 47 -16.65 -17.47 -3.62
C PHE A 47 -15.46 -17.72 -4.55
N TYR A 48 -15.52 -17.33 -5.82
CA TYR A 48 -14.40 -17.45 -6.74
C TYR A 48 -13.28 -16.46 -6.44
N PHE A 49 -13.59 -15.30 -5.87
CA PHE A 49 -12.58 -14.30 -5.51
C PHE A 49 -11.62 -14.79 -4.42
N PRO A 50 -12.09 -15.31 -3.28
CA PRO A 50 -11.20 -15.92 -2.29
C PRO A 50 -10.37 -17.09 -2.88
N ARG A 51 -10.99 -17.97 -3.65
CA ARG A 51 -10.28 -19.09 -4.27
C ARG A 51 -9.18 -18.65 -5.22
N ARG A 52 -9.43 -17.63 -6.03
CA ARG A 52 -8.44 -17.02 -6.91
C ARG A 52 -7.25 -16.45 -6.13
N ASN A 53 -7.47 -15.90 -4.94
CA ASN A 53 -6.42 -15.22 -4.15
C ASN A 53 -5.27 -16.17 -3.76
N ARG A 54 -5.51 -17.47 -3.63
CA ARG A 54 -4.44 -18.46 -3.40
C ARG A 54 -3.45 -18.55 -4.58
N ILE A 55 -3.92 -18.27 -5.80
CA ILE A 55 -3.03 -18.23 -6.97
C ILE A 55 -2.23 -16.94 -6.97
N LEU A 56 -2.83 -15.82 -6.58
CA LEU A 56 -2.11 -14.54 -6.43
C LEU A 56 -0.95 -14.67 -5.45
N SER A 57 -1.21 -15.20 -4.25
CA SER A 57 -0.18 -15.41 -3.24
C SER A 57 0.86 -16.43 -3.68
N GLY A 58 0.46 -17.53 -4.33
CA GLY A 58 1.36 -18.58 -4.82
C GLY A 58 2.32 -18.12 -5.91
N LEU A 59 1.91 -17.18 -6.75
CA LEU A 59 2.73 -16.57 -7.81
C LEU A 59 3.59 -15.41 -7.32
N SER A 60 3.45 -15.01 -6.07
CA SER A 60 4.16 -13.88 -5.48
C SER A 60 5.27 -14.38 -4.56
N ASP A 61 6.36 -13.61 -4.43
CA ASP A 61 7.41 -13.86 -3.44
C ASP A 61 6.94 -13.46 -2.03
N GLY A 62 6.04 -12.48 -1.93
CA GLY A 62 5.41 -12.04 -0.70
C GLY A 62 4.12 -11.26 -0.94
N VAL A 63 3.37 -11.00 0.12
CA VAL A 63 2.12 -10.23 0.11
C VAL A 63 2.23 -9.05 1.06
N PHE A 64 2.13 -7.84 0.52
CA PHE A 64 2.11 -6.61 1.30
C PHE A 64 0.69 -6.06 1.44
N VAL A 65 0.20 -5.95 2.68
CA VAL A 65 -1.13 -5.42 3.00
C VAL A 65 -0.99 -3.98 3.48
N VAL A 66 -1.42 -3.04 2.63
CA VAL A 66 -1.35 -1.59 2.92
C VAL A 66 -2.49 -1.17 3.85
N GLU A 67 -3.70 -1.61 3.55
CA GLU A 67 -4.90 -1.34 4.35
C GLU A 67 -5.83 -2.55 4.40
N ALA A 68 -6.36 -2.84 5.59
CA ALA A 68 -7.36 -3.88 5.77
C ALA A 68 -8.22 -3.64 7.01
N LYS A 69 -9.55 -3.75 6.86
CA LYS A 69 -10.44 -3.94 8.01
C LYS A 69 -10.25 -5.36 8.57
N GLU A 70 -10.73 -5.60 9.80
CA GLU A 70 -10.67 -6.93 10.45
C GLU A 70 -11.27 -8.07 9.62
N LYS A 71 -12.22 -7.79 8.75
CA LYS A 71 -12.88 -8.76 7.86
C LYS A 71 -12.69 -8.35 6.40
N SER A 72 -11.45 -8.13 5.99
CA SER A 72 -11.11 -7.75 4.60
C SER A 72 -10.71 -8.96 3.78
N GLY A 73 -11.04 -8.94 2.48
CA GLY A 73 -10.55 -9.93 1.51
C GLY A 73 -9.03 -9.96 1.38
N ALA A 74 -8.34 -8.85 1.68
CA ALA A 74 -6.88 -8.79 1.70
C ALA A 74 -6.28 -9.74 2.75
N LEU A 75 -6.94 -9.91 3.90
CA LEU A 75 -6.51 -10.84 4.95
C LEU A 75 -6.60 -12.30 4.50
N ILE A 76 -7.54 -12.63 3.62
CA ILE A 76 -7.64 -13.97 3.03
C ILE A 76 -6.42 -14.25 2.16
N THR A 77 -5.98 -13.27 1.38
CA THR A 77 -4.77 -13.39 0.55
C THR A 77 -3.52 -13.54 1.42
N ALA A 78 -3.39 -12.74 2.49
CA ALA A 78 -2.30 -12.86 3.45
C ALA A 78 -2.27 -14.24 4.12
N HIS A 79 -3.44 -14.80 4.47
CA HIS A 79 -3.54 -16.13 5.04
C HIS A 79 -3.05 -17.22 4.07
N TYR A 80 -3.49 -17.17 2.81
CA TYR A 80 -2.97 -18.07 1.79
C TYR A 80 -1.44 -17.94 1.58
N ALA A 81 -0.91 -16.72 1.66
CA ALA A 81 0.53 -16.50 1.58
C ALA A 81 1.27 -17.26 2.70
N LEU A 82 0.80 -17.15 3.95
CA LEU A 82 1.37 -17.89 5.09
C LEU A 82 1.28 -19.40 4.90
N GLU A 83 0.12 -19.94 4.46
CA GLU A 83 -0.04 -21.37 4.18
C GLU A 83 0.90 -21.89 3.06
N GLN A 84 1.34 -20.98 2.18
CA GLN A 84 2.24 -21.26 1.05
C GLN A 84 3.70 -20.92 1.34
N ASN A 85 4.07 -20.64 2.59
CA ASN A 85 5.41 -20.21 3.01
C ASN A 85 5.89 -18.98 2.23
N ARG A 86 5.01 -18.02 2.01
CA ARG A 86 5.34 -16.71 1.43
C ARG A 86 5.39 -15.65 2.53
N GLU A 87 6.27 -14.70 2.35
CA GLU A 87 6.40 -13.59 3.28
C GLU A 87 5.13 -12.72 3.32
N VAL A 88 4.75 -12.29 4.52
CA VAL A 88 3.63 -11.38 4.72
C VAL A 88 4.11 -10.10 5.37
N PHE A 89 3.80 -9.02 4.72
CA PHE A 89 4.14 -7.65 5.11
C PHE A 89 2.87 -6.86 5.40
N ALA A 90 2.94 -5.94 6.34
CA ALA A 90 1.80 -5.06 6.64
C ALA A 90 2.26 -3.64 6.97
N LEU A 91 1.53 -2.66 6.44
CA LEU A 91 1.76 -1.26 6.78
C LEU A 91 1.18 -0.98 8.17
N PRO A 92 1.97 -0.53 9.15
CA PRO A 92 1.45 -0.08 10.43
C PRO A 92 0.62 1.19 10.26
N GLY A 93 -0.33 1.39 11.16
CA GLY A 93 -1.18 2.58 11.14
C GLY A 93 -1.82 2.82 12.49
N SER A 94 -2.62 3.86 12.62
CA SER A 94 -3.26 4.21 13.88
C SER A 94 -4.24 3.14 14.35
N VAL A 95 -4.20 2.80 15.65
CA VAL A 95 -5.13 1.86 16.29
C VAL A 95 -6.58 2.34 16.25
N HIS A 96 -6.80 3.64 16.07
CA HIS A 96 -8.13 4.25 15.99
C HIS A 96 -8.72 4.14 14.58
N GLN A 97 -7.90 3.89 13.55
CA GLN A 97 -8.36 3.78 12.17
C GLN A 97 -8.84 2.36 11.87
N GLN A 98 -10.06 2.25 11.34
CA GLN A 98 -10.67 0.95 10.99
C GLN A 98 -9.90 0.20 9.91
N LEU A 99 -9.30 0.91 8.95
CA LEU A 99 -8.53 0.33 7.84
C LEU A 99 -7.15 -0.19 8.28
N SER A 100 -6.64 0.27 9.43
CA SER A 100 -5.36 -0.20 9.97
C SER A 100 -5.50 -1.45 10.84
N LYS A 101 -6.70 -1.75 11.35
CA LYS A 101 -6.90 -2.86 12.32
C LYS A 101 -6.48 -4.22 11.76
N GLY A 102 -6.75 -4.49 10.48
CA GLY A 102 -6.33 -5.73 9.84
C GLY A 102 -4.81 -5.84 9.72
N CYS A 103 -4.13 -4.74 9.33
CA CYS A 103 -2.67 -4.68 9.24
C CYS A 103 -2.02 -4.87 10.63
N LEU A 104 -2.52 -4.17 11.65
CA LEU A 104 -2.02 -4.31 13.03
C LEU A 104 -2.19 -5.74 13.54
N ARG A 105 -3.31 -6.40 13.22
CA ARG A 105 -3.53 -7.80 13.56
C ARG A 105 -2.55 -8.74 12.86
N LEU A 106 -2.25 -8.50 11.58
CA LEU A 106 -1.23 -9.27 10.86
C LEU A 106 0.14 -9.10 11.52
N ILE A 107 0.53 -7.88 11.90
CA ILE A 107 1.79 -7.60 12.60
C ILE A 107 1.84 -8.34 13.94
N GLN A 108 0.76 -8.33 14.72
CA GLN A 108 0.66 -9.10 15.96
C GLN A 108 0.79 -10.63 15.74
N GLN A 109 0.43 -11.12 14.57
CA GLN A 109 0.55 -12.53 14.17
C GLN A 109 1.90 -12.88 13.54
N GLY A 110 2.83 -11.93 13.48
CA GLY A 110 4.19 -12.12 13.00
C GLY A 110 4.47 -11.61 11.59
N ALA A 111 3.51 -10.92 10.94
CA ALA A 111 3.81 -10.24 9.69
C ALA A 111 4.80 -9.10 9.93
N LYS A 112 5.75 -8.91 9.01
CA LYS A 112 6.74 -7.85 9.10
C LYS A 112 6.08 -6.49 8.90
N ALA A 113 6.28 -5.58 9.85
CA ALA A 113 5.89 -4.18 9.68
C ALA A 113 6.80 -3.51 8.65
N VAL A 114 6.21 -2.78 7.71
CA VAL A 114 6.91 -2.10 6.61
C VAL A 114 6.73 -0.60 6.76
N LEU A 115 7.83 0.10 6.88
CA LEU A 115 7.89 1.57 6.90
C LEU A 115 8.45 2.09 5.58
N THR A 116 9.39 1.34 4.98
CA THR A 116 10.06 1.71 3.73
C THR A 116 10.04 0.53 2.73
N PRO A 117 10.19 0.76 1.43
CA PRO A 117 10.30 -0.33 0.44
C PRO A 117 11.48 -1.27 0.73
N GLU A 118 12.55 -0.78 1.33
CA GLU A 118 13.75 -1.51 1.70
C GLU A 118 13.46 -2.62 2.71
N ASP A 119 12.48 -2.44 3.58
CA ASP A 119 12.02 -3.46 4.52
C ASP A 119 11.52 -4.72 3.81
N ILE A 120 10.87 -4.55 2.66
CA ILE A 120 10.41 -5.66 1.82
C ILE A 120 11.58 -6.27 1.05
N LEU A 121 12.40 -5.43 0.40
CA LEU A 121 13.48 -5.89 -0.45
C LEU A 121 14.55 -6.67 0.33
N SER A 122 14.88 -6.24 1.54
CA SER A 122 15.83 -6.92 2.41
C SER A 122 15.37 -8.31 2.84
N GLU A 123 14.07 -8.52 2.99
CA GLU A 123 13.51 -9.82 3.35
C GLU A 123 13.44 -10.76 2.15
N LEU A 124 12.98 -10.27 1.01
CA LEU A 124 12.83 -11.09 -0.20
C LEU A 124 14.18 -11.42 -0.85
N ASN A 125 15.21 -10.60 -0.66
CA ASN A 125 16.53 -10.79 -1.20
C ASN A 125 17.61 -10.67 -0.10
N PRO A 126 17.78 -11.68 0.77
CA PRO A 126 18.75 -11.62 1.86
C PRO A 126 20.21 -11.45 1.39
N SER A 127 20.51 -11.82 0.13
CA SER A 127 21.83 -11.60 -0.49
C SER A 127 22.04 -10.16 -0.99
N MET A 128 20.99 -9.38 -1.14
CA MET A 128 21.07 -7.94 -1.28
C MET A 128 21.15 -7.33 0.12
N GLN A 129 22.29 -7.46 0.78
CA GLN A 129 22.65 -6.51 1.82
C GLN A 129 22.80 -5.16 1.13
N ILE A 130 21.68 -4.46 0.96
CA ILE A 130 21.71 -3.03 0.75
C ILE A 130 22.35 -2.51 2.02
N SER A 131 23.61 -2.12 1.94
CA SER A 131 24.20 -1.22 2.93
C SER A 131 23.30 0.00 2.87
N LEU A 132 22.29 0.04 3.72
CA LEU A 132 21.56 1.26 3.97
C LEU A 132 22.62 2.28 4.35
N PRO A 133 22.82 3.35 3.57
CA PRO A 133 23.39 4.53 4.15
C PRO A 133 22.49 4.78 5.35
N LEU A 134 23.04 4.72 6.55
CA LEU A 134 22.39 5.38 7.70
C LEU A 134 21.87 6.66 7.08
N LEU A 135 20.55 6.88 7.13
CA LEU A 135 19.98 8.12 6.65
C LEU A 135 20.80 9.19 7.35
N ASP A 136 21.76 9.74 6.60
CA ASP A 136 22.49 10.89 7.09
C ASP A 136 21.40 11.91 7.40
N ASP A 137 21.39 12.42 8.61
CA ASP A 137 20.51 13.50 9.06
C ASP A 137 20.60 14.73 8.11
N GLU A 138 21.52 14.72 7.16
CA GLU A 138 21.68 15.71 6.09
C GLU A 138 20.56 15.71 5.04
N LEU A 139 19.84 14.59 4.79
CA LEU A 139 18.72 14.59 3.85
C LEU A 139 17.44 15.20 4.44
N VAL A 140 17.31 15.20 5.75
CA VAL A 140 16.20 15.88 6.44
C VAL A 140 16.40 17.40 6.39
N ASN A 141 17.63 17.88 6.23
CA ASN A 141 17.97 19.30 6.17
C ASN A 141 18.02 19.91 4.76
N ALA A 142 17.67 19.15 3.72
CA ALA A 142 17.74 19.62 2.32
C ALA A 142 16.52 20.44 1.87
N VAL A 143 15.53 20.67 2.73
CA VAL A 143 14.41 21.58 2.41
C VAL A 143 14.87 23.00 2.74
N SER A 144 15.30 23.74 1.72
CA SER A 144 15.58 25.16 1.86
C SER A 144 14.27 25.95 1.87
N PHE A 145 13.95 26.55 3.00
CA PHE A 145 12.77 27.41 3.13
C PHE A 145 13.15 28.85 2.76
N GLU A 146 12.36 29.46 1.88
CA GLU A 146 12.54 30.86 1.49
C GLU A 146 12.12 31.86 2.60
N ASN A 147 11.25 31.39 3.51
CA ASN A 147 10.65 32.22 4.55
C ASN A 147 10.79 31.55 5.93
N PRO A 148 11.21 32.30 6.99
CA PRO A 148 11.27 31.80 8.36
C PRO A 148 9.95 31.23 8.89
N LEU A 149 8.80 31.66 8.36
CA LEU A 149 7.49 31.14 8.72
C LEU A 149 7.29 29.73 8.17
N GLU A 150 7.75 29.44 6.96
CA GLU A 150 7.71 28.10 6.35
C GLU A 150 8.50 27.08 7.19
N GLN A 151 9.68 27.48 7.63
CA GLN A 151 10.53 26.65 8.50
C GLN A 151 9.84 26.33 9.84
N LYS A 152 9.17 27.31 10.45
CA LYS A 152 8.43 27.11 11.70
C LYS A 152 7.21 26.20 11.52
N ILE A 153 6.45 26.37 10.44
CA ILE A 153 5.31 25.52 10.09
C ILE A 153 5.78 24.07 9.86
N HIS A 154 6.85 23.89 9.08
CA HIS A 154 7.42 22.57 8.83
C HIS A 154 7.85 21.88 10.13
N ALA A 155 8.55 22.58 11.01
CA ALA A 155 8.99 22.04 12.30
C ALA A 155 7.80 21.62 13.19
N LEU A 156 6.70 22.39 13.21
CA LEU A 156 5.51 22.05 13.98
C LEU A 156 4.77 20.84 13.43
N CYS A 157 4.77 20.63 12.09
CA CYS A 157 4.07 19.55 11.44
C CYS A 157 4.91 18.27 11.29
N SER A 158 6.19 18.29 11.70
CA SER A 158 7.09 17.13 11.58
C SER A 158 6.71 15.99 12.51
N ASP A 159 6.20 16.28 13.69
CA ASP A 159 5.90 15.30 14.72
C ASP A 159 4.43 14.86 14.72
N GLU A 160 3.51 15.76 14.40
CA GLU A 160 2.07 15.49 14.38
C GLU A 160 1.35 16.23 13.24
N ALA A 161 0.26 15.60 12.76
CA ALA A 161 -0.63 16.27 11.79
C ALA A 161 -1.49 17.32 12.52
N LEU A 162 -1.24 18.59 12.25
CA LEU A 162 -1.93 19.73 12.85
C LEU A 162 -2.94 20.35 11.89
N THR A 163 -4.03 20.89 12.43
CA THR A 163 -4.97 21.71 11.66
C THR A 163 -4.42 23.14 11.47
N LEU A 164 -4.96 23.87 10.48
CA LEU A 164 -4.60 25.28 10.27
C LEU A 164 -4.84 26.16 11.51
N ASP A 165 -5.88 25.86 12.28
CA ASP A 165 -6.19 26.57 13.50
C ASP A 165 -5.17 26.27 14.59
N ASP A 166 -4.74 25.01 14.73
CA ASP A 166 -3.70 24.60 15.68
C ASP A 166 -2.36 25.28 15.36
N ILE A 167 -1.96 25.28 14.08
CA ILE A 167 -0.72 25.94 13.63
C ILE A 167 -0.76 27.44 13.92
N THR A 168 -1.89 28.07 13.65
CA THR A 168 -2.08 29.52 13.90
C THR A 168 -1.95 29.83 15.39
N MET A 169 -2.54 29.00 16.26
CA MET A 169 -2.48 29.16 17.69
C MET A 169 -1.07 28.96 18.24
N HIS A 170 -0.31 28.00 17.72
CA HIS A 170 1.06 27.74 18.17
C HIS A 170 2.07 28.80 17.71
N LEU A 171 1.83 29.44 16.57
CA LEU A 171 2.72 30.47 16.02
C LEU A 171 2.40 31.88 16.49
N ASP A 172 1.25 32.06 17.17
CA ASP A 172 0.73 33.39 17.60
C ASP A 172 0.74 34.41 16.42
N ASP A 173 0.39 33.95 15.22
CA ASP A 173 0.40 34.73 13.98
C ASP A 173 -1.02 34.81 13.38
N VAL A 174 -1.23 35.70 12.43
CA VAL A 174 -2.54 35.93 11.81
C VAL A 174 -2.92 34.76 10.88
N PHE A 175 -4.10 34.19 11.08
CA PHE A 175 -4.64 33.06 10.32
C PHE A 175 -4.48 33.18 8.79
N SER A 176 -4.76 34.37 8.24
CA SER A 176 -4.64 34.61 6.79
C SER A 176 -3.21 34.45 6.28
N LYS A 177 -2.22 34.83 7.09
CA LYS A 177 -0.79 34.72 6.75
C LYS A 177 -0.31 33.27 6.83
N VAL A 178 -0.74 32.53 7.87
CA VAL A 178 -0.43 31.09 8.02
C VAL A 178 -1.08 30.29 6.88
N SER A 179 -2.37 30.54 6.59
CA SER A 179 -3.09 29.86 5.52
C SER A 179 -2.47 30.10 4.14
N ALA A 180 -2.09 31.35 3.81
CA ALA A 180 -1.42 31.68 2.56
C ALA A 180 -0.03 30.97 2.45
N THR A 181 0.69 30.86 3.57
CA THR A 181 1.99 30.18 3.59
C THR A 181 1.85 28.68 3.40
N VAL A 182 0.92 28.03 4.10
CA VAL A 182 0.63 26.59 3.94
C VAL A 182 0.21 26.27 2.51
N THR A 183 -0.65 27.09 1.89
CA THR A 183 -1.07 26.90 0.49
C THR A 183 0.11 27.00 -0.49
N ARG A 184 1.12 27.80 -0.18
CA ARG A 184 2.31 27.91 -1.02
C ARG A 184 3.28 26.74 -0.85
N MET A 185 3.27 26.09 0.30
CA MET A 185 4.11 24.93 0.62
C MET A 185 3.57 23.61 0.03
N GLN A 186 2.34 23.59 -0.46
CA GLN A 186 1.72 22.43 -1.14
C GLN A 186 2.17 22.35 -2.61
#